data_d25e766d2877d1b9d49b922ea55edebd
#
_entry.id   d25e766d2877d1b9d49b922ea55edebd
#
_cell.length_a   1.000
_cell.length_b   1.000
_cell.length_c   1.000
_cell.angle_alpha   90.00
_cell.angle_beta   90.00
_cell.angle_gamma   90.00
#
_symmetry.space_group_name_H-M   'P 1'
#
loop_
_entity.id
_entity.type
_entity.pdbx_description
1 polymer ?
#
loop_
_entity_poly.entity_id
_entity_poly.type
_entity_poly.pdbx_seq_one_letter_code
_entity_poly.pdbx_strand_id
1 'polypeptide(L)'
;MIAIGVGTAVGLNALLSRIEQSVKTLAVYASGHLESAERLKSDPGYLESYTRQVEPVAVNAAANTEGAMAVYVRYNPEFTPPTSGLFWSKTSLDGSFRQLTPTDFSGYSPEDTEHVGWYYIPVKNGKPTWMAPYLNENINVKMISYVIPLYMDNETVGVVGMDIDFAVLEELVDSTRLYQNGYAFLVDDAGNVVCHKELAMGTSMAKTDASLQPVAEELGNGTSGSSLFS
;
A
#
# COMPACT_ATOMS: atom_id res chain seq x y z
N MET A 1 -3.80 7.19 6.43
CA MET A 1 -5.09 6.47 6.54
C MET A 1 -5.99 7.07 5.48
N ILE A 2 -6.64 6.27 4.67
CA ILE A 2 -7.62 6.77 3.69
C ILE A 2 -8.96 6.83 4.43
N ALA A 3 -9.57 8.00 4.50
CA ALA A 3 -10.88 8.17 5.11
C ALA A 3 -11.94 8.29 4.03
N ILE A 4 -13.10 7.70 4.27
CA ILE A 4 -14.18 7.59 3.29
C ILE A 4 -15.40 8.31 3.84
N GLY A 5 -15.92 9.25 3.06
CA GLY A 5 -17.20 9.91 3.34
C GLY A 5 -18.35 8.92 3.31
N VAL A 6 -19.31 9.12 4.20
CA VAL A 6 -20.33 8.14 4.62
C VAL A 6 -21.43 7.90 3.60
N GLY A 7 -21.83 6.65 3.50
CA GLY A 7 -23.15 6.22 3.02
C GLY A 7 -23.20 4.88 2.28
N THR A 8 -22.16 4.51 1.52
CA THR A 8 -22.01 3.19 0.89
C THR A 8 -20.56 2.73 0.90
N ALA A 9 -19.85 3.14 1.93
CA ALA A 9 -18.47 2.75 2.24
C ALA A 9 -18.27 1.21 2.39
N VAL A 10 -19.34 0.42 2.40
CA VAL A 10 -19.27 -1.03 2.64
C VAL A 10 -18.44 -1.73 1.57
N GLY A 11 -18.63 -1.42 0.30
CA GLY A 11 -17.88 -2.05 -0.80
C GLY A 11 -16.40 -1.66 -0.79
N LEU A 12 -16.12 -0.35 -0.67
CA LEU A 12 -14.76 0.16 -0.66
C LEU A 12 -14.01 -0.25 0.62
N ASN A 13 -14.65 -0.15 1.79
CA ASN A 13 -14.08 -0.65 3.04
C ASN A 13 -13.81 -2.16 2.96
N ALA A 14 -14.71 -2.94 2.34
CA ALA A 14 -14.50 -4.36 2.16
C ALA A 14 -13.32 -4.67 1.22
N LEU A 15 -13.13 -3.88 0.15
CA LEU A 15 -11.98 -4.01 -0.74
C LEU A 15 -10.68 -3.66 -0.02
N LEU A 16 -10.60 -2.48 0.61
CA LEU A 16 -9.42 -2.05 1.36
C LEU A 16 -9.08 -3.03 2.48
N SER A 17 -10.08 -3.48 3.25
CA SER A 17 -9.89 -4.46 4.31
C SER A 17 -9.39 -5.82 3.79
N ARG A 18 -9.83 -6.27 2.61
CA ARG A 18 -9.32 -7.49 1.98
C ARG A 18 -7.85 -7.35 1.59
N ILE A 19 -7.47 -6.21 1.01
CA ILE A 19 -6.08 -5.91 0.66
C ILE A 19 -5.22 -5.89 1.93
N GLU A 20 -5.65 -5.12 2.94
CA GLU A 20 -4.95 -5.04 4.23
C GLU A 20 -4.81 -6.42 4.88
N GLN A 21 -5.86 -7.22 4.88
CA GLN A 21 -5.84 -8.58 5.44
C GLN A 21 -4.89 -9.49 4.67
N SER A 22 -4.86 -9.39 3.34
CA SER A 22 -3.95 -10.17 2.50
C SER A 22 -2.49 -9.85 2.80
N VAL A 23 -2.12 -8.56 2.80
CA VAL A 23 -0.75 -8.12 3.13
C VAL A 23 -0.40 -8.43 4.58
N LYS A 24 -1.32 -8.25 5.53
CA LYS A 24 -1.11 -8.58 6.95
C LYS A 24 -0.87 -10.07 7.15
N THR A 25 -1.63 -10.93 6.48
CA THR A 25 -1.44 -12.39 6.54
C THR A 25 -0.06 -12.77 6.02
N LEU A 26 0.36 -12.18 4.90
CA LEU A 26 1.71 -12.39 4.35
C LEU A 26 2.79 -11.87 5.31
N ALA A 27 2.60 -10.69 5.92
CA ALA A 27 3.55 -10.14 6.88
C ALA A 27 3.69 -11.03 8.13
N VAL A 28 2.57 -11.54 8.66
CA VAL A 28 2.57 -12.48 9.79
C VAL A 28 3.28 -13.78 9.42
N TYR A 29 3.02 -14.31 8.22
CA TYR A 29 3.70 -15.51 7.73
C TYR A 29 5.22 -15.26 7.61
N ALA A 30 5.62 -14.16 6.96
CA ALA A 30 7.03 -13.81 6.79
C ALA A 30 7.72 -13.65 8.15
N SER A 31 7.16 -12.85 9.06
CA SER A 31 7.74 -12.66 10.40
C SER A 31 7.80 -13.96 11.19
N GLY A 32 6.77 -14.82 11.13
CA GLY A 32 6.70 -16.07 11.87
C GLY A 32 7.68 -17.15 11.38
N HIS A 33 8.21 -17.03 10.16
CA HIS A 33 9.18 -17.95 9.58
C HIS A 33 10.60 -17.38 9.53
N LEU A 34 10.79 -16.13 9.94
CA LEU A 34 12.10 -15.53 10.11
C LEU A 34 12.69 -16.00 11.45
N GLU A 35 13.71 -16.83 11.41
CA GLU A 35 14.30 -17.43 12.62
C GLU A 35 15.24 -16.46 13.35
N SER A 36 15.93 -15.59 12.62
CA SER A 36 16.97 -14.71 13.16
C SER A 36 17.28 -13.55 12.22
N ALA A 37 17.23 -12.32 12.75
CA ALA A 37 17.73 -11.14 12.05
C ALA A 37 19.23 -11.24 11.76
N GLU A 38 20.01 -11.80 12.71
CA GLU A 38 21.46 -11.98 12.55
C GLU A 38 21.81 -12.93 11.40
N ARG A 39 21.05 -14.04 11.24
CA ARG A 39 21.25 -14.94 10.09
C ARG A 39 20.87 -14.27 8.77
N LEU A 40 19.83 -13.43 8.77
CA LEU A 40 19.44 -12.67 7.58
C LEU A 40 20.57 -11.75 7.11
N LYS A 41 21.35 -11.20 8.05
CA LYS A 41 22.49 -10.31 7.78
C LYS A 41 23.75 -11.05 7.31
N SER A 42 24.06 -12.18 7.95
CA SER A 42 25.36 -12.83 7.85
C SER A 42 25.38 -14.10 7.01
N ASP A 43 24.23 -14.71 6.72
CA ASP A 43 24.13 -16.00 6.02
C ASP A 43 23.35 -15.86 4.68
N PRO A 44 24.05 -15.69 3.55
CA PRO A 44 23.40 -15.60 2.24
C PRO A 44 22.56 -16.85 1.87
N GLY A 45 22.96 -18.04 2.34
CA GLY A 45 22.21 -19.27 2.11
C GLY A 45 20.89 -19.29 2.88
N TYR A 46 20.88 -18.74 4.09
CA TYR A 46 19.66 -18.54 4.86
C TYR A 46 18.75 -17.51 4.21
N LEU A 47 19.28 -16.37 3.80
CA LEU A 47 18.55 -15.33 3.08
C LEU A 47 17.83 -15.90 1.86
N GLU A 48 18.52 -16.67 1.04
CA GLU A 48 17.94 -17.30 -0.15
C GLU A 48 16.88 -18.36 0.21
N SER A 49 17.13 -19.21 1.21
CA SER A 49 16.20 -20.26 1.61
C SER A 49 14.92 -19.67 2.22
N TYR A 50 15.04 -18.63 3.04
CA TYR A 50 13.94 -17.90 3.60
C TYR A 50 13.10 -17.21 2.51
N THR A 51 13.75 -16.55 1.54
CA THR A 51 13.05 -15.94 0.40
C THR A 51 12.24 -16.96 -0.38
N ARG A 52 12.82 -18.13 -0.69
CA ARG A 52 12.12 -19.24 -1.37
C ARG A 52 10.94 -19.79 -0.56
N GLN A 53 11.00 -19.76 0.76
CA GLN A 53 9.91 -20.19 1.62
C GLN A 53 8.73 -19.21 1.61
N VAL A 54 9.01 -17.90 1.61
CA VAL A 54 7.97 -16.85 1.64
C VAL A 54 7.34 -16.64 0.26
N GLU A 55 8.11 -16.80 -0.81
CA GLU A 55 7.70 -16.51 -2.18
C GLU A 55 6.36 -17.11 -2.61
N PRO A 56 6.09 -18.44 -2.47
CA PRO A 56 4.81 -19.01 -2.91
C PRO A 56 3.62 -18.44 -2.15
N VAL A 57 3.79 -18.07 -0.89
CA VAL A 57 2.72 -17.46 -0.10
C VAL A 57 2.45 -16.03 -0.57
N ALA A 58 3.49 -15.28 -0.89
CA ALA A 58 3.37 -13.93 -1.43
C ALA A 58 2.64 -13.93 -2.78
N VAL A 59 3.05 -14.79 -3.71
CA VAL A 59 2.42 -14.91 -5.04
C VAL A 59 0.98 -15.36 -4.93
N ASN A 60 0.67 -16.34 -4.08
CA ASN A 60 -0.70 -16.80 -3.86
C ASN A 60 -1.58 -15.73 -3.21
N ALA A 61 -1.04 -14.97 -2.25
CA ALA A 61 -1.76 -13.86 -1.63
C ALA A 61 -2.15 -12.82 -2.70
N ALA A 62 -1.20 -12.40 -3.55
CA ALA A 62 -1.47 -11.46 -4.62
C ALA A 62 -2.44 -12.00 -5.67
N ALA A 63 -2.29 -13.26 -6.07
CA ALA A 63 -3.16 -13.89 -7.06
C ALA A 63 -4.64 -13.98 -6.60
N ASN A 64 -4.87 -14.00 -5.30
CA ASN A 64 -6.20 -14.05 -4.69
C ASN A 64 -6.69 -12.70 -4.14
N THR A 65 -5.96 -11.61 -4.42
CA THR A 65 -6.35 -10.24 -4.03
C THR A 65 -6.81 -9.47 -5.25
N GLU A 66 -8.06 -9.00 -5.20
CA GLU A 66 -8.66 -8.19 -6.27
C GLU A 66 -7.84 -6.93 -6.52
N GLY A 67 -7.56 -6.62 -7.79
CA GLY A 67 -6.79 -5.45 -8.18
C GLY A 67 -5.27 -5.57 -7.97
N ALA A 68 -4.77 -6.64 -7.36
CA ALA A 68 -3.33 -6.79 -7.13
C ALA A 68 -2.55 -6.82 -8.45
N MET A 69 -1.55 -5.96 -8.58
CA MET A 69 -0.65 -5.83 -9.71
C MET A 69 0.78 -6.23 -9.38
N ALA A 70 1.19 -6.04 -8.13
CA ALA A 70 2.49 -6.50 -7.67
C ALA A 70 2.46 -6.91 -6.20
N VAL A 71 3.39 -7.76 -5.83
CA VAL A 71 3.67 -8.16 -4.45
C VAL A 71 5.17 -8.26 -4.25
N TYR A 72 5.60 -7.84 -3.09
CA TYR A 72 7.01 -7.86 -2.73
C TYR A 72 7.24 -8.11 -1.25
N VAL A 73 8.38 -8.73 -0.98
CA VAL A 73 9.02 -8.76 0.34
C VAL A 73 10.43 -8.23 0.12
N ARG A 74 10.77 -7.12 0.74
CA ARG A 74 12.05 -6.47 0.55
C ARG A 74 12.78 -6.37 1.88
N TYR A 75 14.00 -6.87 1.91
CA TYR A 75 14.81 -6.86 3.12
C TYR A 75 15.54 -5.53 3.30
N ASN A 76 16.01 -5.30 4.51
CA ASN A 76 16.66 -4.05 4.87
C ASN A 76 17.99 -3.89 4.11
N PRO A 77 18.13 -2.87 3.23
CA PRO A 77 19.33 -2.67 2.42
C PRO A 77 20.56 -2.25 3.22
N GLU A 78 20.42 -1.87 4.49
CA GLU A 78 21.56 -1.53 5.34
C GLU A 78 22.44 -2.73 5.66
N PHE A 79 21.89 -3.95 5.59
CA PHE A 79 22.62 -5.16 5.94
C PHE A 79 22.37 -6.36 5.02
N THR A 80 21.56 -6.20 4.00
CA THR A 80 21.40 -7.22 2.93
C THR A 80 21.79 -6.61 1.59
N PRO A 81 22.12 -7.44 0.57
CA PRO A 81 22.33 -6.92 -0.78
C PRO A 81 21.17 -6.05 -1.26
N PRO A 82 21.43 -4.95 -2.00
CA PRO A 82 20.42 -3.91 -2.28
C PRO A 82 19.23 -4.39 -3.12
N THR A 83 19.32 -5.54 -3.77
CA THR A 83 18.24 -6.19 -4.53
C THR A 83 17.58 -7.34 -3.78
N SER A 84 17.91 -7.55 -2.50
CA SER A 84 17.44 -8.70 -1.71
C SER A 84 15.93 -8.70 -1.49
N GLY A 85 15.35 -9.89 -1.59
CA GLY A 85 13.93 -10.12 -1.42
C GLY A 85 13.28 -10.68 -2.67
N LEU A 86 11.97 -10.55 -2.76
CA LEU A 86 11.19 -10.97 -3.91
C LEU A 86 10.35 -9.82 -4.45
N PHE A 87 10.13 -9.81 -5.75
CA PHE A 87 9.24 -8.91 -6.46
C PHE A 87 8.55 -9.65 -7.60
N TRP A 88 7.24 -9.74 -7.53
CA TRP A 88 6.39 -10.34 -8.55
C TRP A 88 5.38 -9.32 -9.04
N SER A 89 5.21 -9.18 -10.34
CA SER A 89 4.29 -8.23 -10.95
C SER A 89 3.63 -8.81 -12.18
N LYS A 90 2.50 -8.23 -12.55
CA LYS A 90 1.80 -8.45 -13.82
C LYS A 90 1.56 -7.10 -14.51
N THR A 91 1.43 -7.14 -15.84
CA THR A 91 1.28 -5.92 -16.66
C THR A 91 -0.17 -5.54 -16.95
N SER A 92 -1.13 -6.40 -16.57
CA SER A 92 -2.56 -6.17 -16.68
C SER A 92 -3.30 -6.98 -15.63
N LEU A 93 -4.53 -6.60 -15.29
CA LEU A 93 -5.36 -7.32 -14.31
C LEU A 93 -5.56 -8.80 -14.66
N ASP A 94 -5.71 -9.12 -15.94
CA ASP A 94 -5.87 -10.49 -16.43
C ASP A 94 -4.54 -11.23 -16.65
N GLY A 95 -3.42 -10.55 -16.44
CA GLY A 95 -2.08 -11.08 -16.62
C GLY A 95 -1.67 -12.07 -15.53
N SER A 96 -0.69 -12.91 -15.82
CA SER A 96 -0.04 -13.76 -14.82
C SER A 96 1.09 -13.03 -14.13
N PHE A 97 1.26 -13.29 -12.84
CA PHE A 97 2.41 -12.80 -12.08
C PHE A 97 3.71 -13.40 -12.63
N ARG A 98 4.72 -12.56 -12.77
CA ARG A 98 6.08 -12.93 -13.18
C ARG A 98 7.07 -12.35 -12.20
N GLN A 99 8.09 -13.10 -11.90
CA GLN A 99 9.20 -12.63 -11.08
C GLN A 99 9.98 -11.57 -11.85
N LEU A 100 10.26 -10.47 -11.18
CA LEU A 100 11.09 -9.38 -11.70
C LEU A 100 12.25 -9.14 -10.74
N THR A 101 13.31 -8.52 -11.26
CA THR A 101 14.41 -8.06 -10.41
C THR A 101 13.89 -6.95 -9.49
N PRO A 102 14.05 -7.09 -8.18
CA PRO A 102 13.69 -6.03 -7.25
C PRO A 102 14.49 -4.74 -7.49
N THR A 103 13.91 -3.60 -7.12
CA THR A 103 14.59 -2.30 -7.17
C THR A 103 15.96 -2.38 -6.48
N ASP A 104 16.99 -1.88 -7.15
CA ASP A 104 18.33 -1.77 -6.56
C ASP A 104 18.39 -0.50 -5.71
N PHE A 105 18.41 -0.68 -4.39
CA PHE A 105 18.48 0.44 -3.45
C PHE A 105 19.79 1.22 -3.51
N SER A 106 20.87 0.65 -4.05
CA SER A 106 22.15 1.35 -4.16
C SER A 106 22.14 2.56 -5.11
N GLY A 107 21.12 2.62 -5.98
CA GLY A 107 20.92 3.73 -6.90
C GLY A 107 20.20 4.94 -6.31
N TYR A 108 19.70 4.85 -5.06
CA TYR A 108 18.81 5.87 -4.48
C TYR A 108 19.20 6.24 -3.06
N SER A 109 19.00 7.50 -2.69
CA SER A 109 19.05 7.95 -1.30
C SER A 109 17.76 7.54 -0.55
N PRO A 110 17.83 7.24 0.77
CA PRO A 110 16.62 7.01 1.58
C PRO A 110 15.60 8.15 1.58
N GLU A 111 16.03 9.38 1.27
CA GLU A 111 15.19 10.57 1.14
C GLU A 111 14.50 10.68 -0.22
N ASP A 112 14.88 9.85 -1.20
CA ASP A 112 14.23 9.79 -2.51
C ASP A 112 12.87 9.11 -2.39
N THR A 113 11.87 9.90 -2.00
CA THR A 113 10.51 9.39 -1.76
C THR A 113 9.78 9.00 -3.05
N GLU A 114 10.25 9.49 -4.20
CA GLU A 114 9.66 9.16 -5.50
C GLU A 114 9.97 7.71 -5.90
N HIS A 115 11.21 7.25 -5.73
CA HIS A 115 11.64 5.93 -6.17
C HIS A 115 11.63 4.87 -5.08
N VAL A 116 11.94 5.24 -3.83
CA VAL A 116 12.07 4.28 -2.71
C VAL A 116 11.22 4.64 -1.49
N GLY A 117 10.34 5.63 -1.61
CA GLY A 117 9.42 6.05 -0.53
C GLY A 117 8.51 4.94 -0.06
N TRP A 118 8.09 4.03 -0.95
CA TRP A 118 7.29 2.85 -0.60
C TRP A 118 7.96 1.92 0.43
N TYR A 119 9.31 1.97 0.54
CA TYR A 119 10.06 1.26 1.56
C TYR A 119 10.29 2.14 2.81
N TYR A 120 10.89 3.32 2.63
CA TYR A 120 11.36 4.13 3.75
C TYR A 120 10.27 4.84 4.53
N ILE A 121 9.16 5.23 3.89
CA ILE A 121 8.05 5.91 4.59
C ILE A 121 7.38 4.99 5.62
N PRO A 122 6.93 3.75 5.29
CA PRO A 122 6.38 2.84 6.26
C PRO A 122 7.36 2.47 7.38
N VAL A 123 8.64 2.26 7.04
CA VAL A 123 9.70 1.99 8.01
C VAL A 123 9.86 3.15 9.00
N LYS A 124 9.95 4.38 8.49
CA LYS A 124 10.05 5.59 9.32
C LYS A 124 8.81 5.79 10.19
N ASN A 125 7.63 5.50 9.66
CA ASN A 125 6.37 5.62 10.40
C ASN A 125 6.19 4.52 11.46
N GLY A 126 6.91 3.42 11.35
CA GLY A 126 6.84 2.29 12.27
C GLY A 126 5.49 1.55 12.25
N LYS A 127 4.69 1.71 11.19
CA LYS A 127 3.34 1.16 11.11
C LYS A 127 2.93 0.83 9.67
N PRO A 128 1.93 -0.05 9.49
CA PRO A 128 1.30 -0.27 8.19
C PRO A 128 0.84 1.05 7.57
N THR A 129 1.14 1.24 6.29
CA THR A 129 0.93 2.52 5.61
C THR A 129 0.33 2.29 4.22
N TRP A 130 -0.77 3.00 3.91
CA TRP A 130 -1.21 3.22 2.55
C TRP A 130 -0.35 4.33 1.95
N MET A 131 0.31 4.03 0.84
CA MET A 131 1.07 5.02 0.08
C MET A 131 0.12 5.88 -0.75
N ALA A 132 0.57 7.08 -1.13
CA ALA A 132 -0.17 7.87 -2.11
C ALA A 132 -0.19 7.15 -3.47
N PRO A 133 -1.25 7.32 -4.28
CA PRO A 133 -1.27 6.79 -5.63
C PRO A 133 -0.12 7.34 -6.47
N TYR A 134 0.49 6.49 -7.28
CA TYR A 134 1.59 6.84 -8.18
C TYR A 134 1.42 6.16 -9.53
N LEU A 135 2.05 6.72 -10.57
CA LEU A 135 2.10 6.09 -11.88
C LEU A 135 3.34 5.17 -11.96
N ASN A 136 3.11 3.89 -12.19
CA ASN A 136 4.20 3.00 -12.58
C ASN A 136 4.47 3.17 -14.08
N GLU A 137 5.52 3.92 -14.41
CA GLU A 137 5.86 4.26 -15.79
C GLU A 137 6.23 3.04 -16.64
N ASN A 138 6.76 1.97 -16.03
CA ASN A 138 7.17 0.76 -16.75
C ASN A 138 5.99 0.03 -17.40
N ILE A 139 4.81 0.12 -16.82
CA ILE A 139 3.59 -0.55 -17.30
C ILE A 139 2.46 0.44 -17.57
N ASN A 140 2.69 1.75 -17.34
CA ASN A 140 1.73 2.83 -17.51
C ASN A 140 0.40 2.56 -16.75
N VAL A 141 0.51 2.07 -15.52
CA VAL A 141 -0.62 1.80 -14.63
C VAL A 141 -0.48 2.66 -13.37
N LYS A 142 -1.55 3.38 -13.03
CA LYS A 142 -1.65 4.11 -11.76
C LYS A 142 -1.93 3.10 -10.64
N MET A 143 -1.12 3.11 -9.63
CA MET A 143 -1.15 2.16 -8.52
C MET A 143 -1.29 2.85 -7.18
N ILE A 144 -1.77 2.09 -6.20
CA ILE A 144 -1.71 2.43 -4.78
C ILE A 144 -1.14 1.24 -4.02
N SER A 145 -0.28 1.48 -3.05
CA SER A 145 0.40 0.42 -2.31
C SER A 145 -0.02 0.39 -0.85
N TYR A 146 -0.21 -0.80 -0.31
CA TYR A 146 -0.29 -1.03 1.13
C TYR A 146 0.95 -1.78 1.60
N VAL A 147 1.66 -1.21 2.57
CA VAL A 147 2.98 -1.70 2.99
C VAL A 147 3.05 -1.85 4.51
N ILE A 148 3.60 -2.97 4.95
CA ILE A 148 3.79 -3.30 6.37
C ILE A 148 5.28 -3.49 6.63
N PRO A 149 5.90 -2.72 7.53
CA PRO A 149 7.26 -2.96 7.96
C PRO A 149 7.36 -4.24 8.80
N LEU A 150 8.41 -5.02 8.56
CA LEU A 150 8.72 -6.24 9.30
C LEU A 150 9.77 -5.98 10.35
N TYR A 151 9.53 -6.46 11.55
CA TYR A 151 10.43 -6.31 12.68
C TYR A 151 10.83 -7.67 13.26
N MET A 152 12.08 -7.77 13.72
CA MET A 152 12.58 -8.84 14.58
C MET A 152 13.56 -8.22 15.58
N ASP A 153 13.43 -8.59 16.86
CA ASP A 153 14.30 -8.10 17.95
C ASP A 153 14.40 -6.56 18.03
N ASN A 154 13.28 -5.86 17.78
CA ASN A 154 13.18 -4.39 17.68
C ASN A 154 13.95 -3.76 16.51
N GLU A 155 14.40 -4.55 15.55
CA GLU A 155 15.08 -4.07 14.36
C GLU A 155 14.18 -4.25 13.14
N THR A 156 14.20 -3.29 12.22
CA THR A 156 13.51 -3.41 10.94
C THR A 156 14.28 -4.37 10.04
N VAL A 157 13.68 -5.49 9.69
CA VAL A 157 14.29 -6.50 8.81
C VAL A 157 13.84 -6.36 7.36
N GLY A 158 12.83 -5.55 7.09
CA GLY A 158 12.32 -5.31 5.75
C GLY A 158 10.89 -4.80 5.72
N VAL A 159 10.25 -4.94 4.58
CA VAL A 159 8.82 -4.65 4.38
C VAL A 159 8.15 -5.73 3.55
N VAL A 160 6.84 -5.86 3.73
CA VAL A 160 5.92 -6.58 2.84
C VAL A 160 4.97 -5.57 2.24
N GLY A 161 4.77 -5.62 0.93
CA GLY A 161 3.83 -4.72 0.26
C GLY A 161 3.10 -5.37 -0.91
N MET A 162 1.99 -4.74 -1.27
CA MET A 162 1.20 -5.11 -2.44
C MET A 162 0.76 -3.83 -3.15
N ASP A 163 0.98 -3.80 -4.46
CA ASP A 163 0.54 -2.72 -5.33
C ASP A 163 -0.77 -3.12 -5.99
N ILE A 164 -1.74 -2.21 -5.93
CA ILE A 164 -3.09 -2.41 -6.43
C ILE A 164 -3.32 -1.44 -7.59
N ASP A 165 -3.95 -1.91 -8.66
CA ASP A 165 -4.42 -1.05 -9.73
C ASP A 165 -5.41 -0.02 -9.16
N PHE A 166 -5.06 1.24 -9.25
CA PHE A 166 -5.88 2.31 -8.69
C PHE A 166 -7.23 2.44 -9.40
N ALA A 167 -7.33 2.00 -10.65
CA ALA A 167 -8.59 2.00 -11.41
C ALA A 167 -9.68 1.19 -10.72
N VAL A 168 -9.33 0.11 -9.99
CA VAL A 168 -10.30 -0.68 -9.20
C VAL A 168 -10.95 0.16 -8.10
N LEU A 169 -10.17 1.04 -7.47
CA LEU A 169 -10.69 1.97 -6.45
C LEU A 169 -11.50 3.11 -7.10
N GLU A 170 -11.01 3.66 -8.22
CA GLU A 170 -11.71 4.70 -8.97
C GLU A 170 -13.09 4.21 -9.44
N GLU A 171 -13.17 3.02 -10.03
CA GLU A 171 -14.44 2.41 -10.49
C GLU A 171 -15.42 2.21 -9.32
N LEU A 172 -14.92 1.73 -8.18
CA LEU A 172 -15.77 1.53 -7.01
C LEU A 172 -16.28 2.85 -6.44
N VAL A 173 -15.45 3.89 -6.40
CA VAL A 173 -15.84 5.25 -6.00
C VAL A 173 -16.86 5.82 -6.97
N ASP A 174 -16.60 5.74 -8.27
CA ASP A 174 -17.46 6.29 -9.32
C ASP A 174 -18.79 5.56 -9.44
N SER A 175 -18.84 4.26 -9.17
CA SER A 175 -20.08 3.48 -9.15
C SER A 175 -20.94 3.72 -7.91
N THR A 176 -20.34 4.27 -6.86
CA THR A 176 -21.05 4.55 -5.60
C THR A 176 -21.98 5.74 -5.75
N ARG A 177 -23.30 5.48 -5.70
CA ARG A 177 -24.34 6.51 -5.74
C ARG A 177 -24.99 6.67 -4.37
N LEU A 178 -25.12 7.92 -3.94
CA LEU A 178 -25.79 8.31 -2.71
C LEU A 178 -27.05 9.11 -3.08
N TYR A 179 -28.22 8.57 -2.81
CA TYR A 179 -29.48 9.20 -3.20
C TYR A 179 -29.52 9.54 -4.71
N GLN A 180 -30.20 10.63 -5.10
CA GLN A 180 -30.35 11.02 -6.50
C GLN A 180 -29.12 11.72 -7.08
N ASN A 181 -28.41 12.51 -6.27
CA ASN A 181 -27.32 13.38 -6.72
C ASN A 181 -26.02 13.21 -5.93
N GLY A 182 -26.00 12.35 -4.90
CA GLY A 182 -24.82 12.11 -4.09
C GLY A 182 -23.80 11.22 -4.81
N TYR A 183 -22.54 11.39 -4.44
CA TYR A 183 -21.42 10.61 -4.95
C TYR A 183 -20.39 10.36 -3.84
N ALA A 184 -19.52 9.39 -4.05
CA ALA A 184 -18.39 9.13 -3.16
C ALA A 184 -17.10 9.79 -3.68
N PHE A 185 -16.16 10.00 -2.80
CA PHE A 185 -14.80 10.41 -3.12
C PHE A 185 -13.83 9.89 -2.03
N LEU A 186 -12.54 9.89 -2.34
CA LEU A 186 -11.48 9.50 -1.41
C LEU A 186 -10.61 10.70 -1.08
N VAL A 187 -10.24 10.81 0.19
CA VAL A 187 -9.25 11.76 0.68
C VAL A 187 -8.24 11.06 1.58
N ASP A 188 -7.05 11.63 1.71
CA ASP A 188 -6.05 11.22 2.68
C ASP A 188 -6.39 11.75 4.11
N ASP A 189 -5.57 11.42 5.08
CA ASP A 189 -5.73 11.86 6.48
C ASP A 189 -5.48 13.37 6.69
N ALA A 190 -4.95 14.06 5.69
CA ALA A 190 -4.81 15.52 5.66
C ALA A 190 -5.97 16.23 4.94
N GLY A 191 -6.98 15.47 4.45
CA GLY A 191 -8.12 15.98 3.69
C GLY A 191 -7.78 16.39 2.26
N ASN A 192 -6.71 15.87 1.68
CA ASN A 192 -6.41 16.06 0.26
C ASN A 192 -7.10 14.98 -0.58
N VAL A 193 -7.58 15.38 -1.74
CA VAL A 193 -8.23 14.48 -2.70
C VAL A 193 -7.29 13.38 -3.15
N VAL A 194 -7.70 12.12 -2.99
CA VAL A 194 -7.09 10.93 -3.57
C VAL A 194 -7.82 10.52 -4.85
N CYS A 195 -9.16 10.52 -4.81
CA CYS A 195 -10.01 10.26 -5.97
C CYS A 195 -11.30 11.08 -5.86
N HIS A 196 -11.64 11.83 -6.89
CA HIS A 196 -12.86 12.65 -6.96
C HIS A 196 -13.24 12.88 -8.41
N LYS A 197 -14.54 12.88 -8.72
CA LYS A 197 -15.07 13.04 -10.09
C LYS A 197 -14.73 14.37 -10.76
N GLU A 198 -14.49 15.44 -9.98
CA GLU A 198 -14.30 16.80 -10.50
C GLU A 198 -12.98 17.46 -10.03
N LEU A 199 -12.41 17.02 -8.93
CA LEU A 199 -11.22 17.62 -8.34
C LEU A 199 -9.98 16.78 -8.62
N ALA A 200 -8.88 17.46 -8.93
CA ALA A 200 -7.59 16.81 -9.14
C ALA A 200 -7.06 16.22 -7.83
N MET A 201 -6.34 15.11 -7.94
CA MET A 201 -5.61 14.51 -6.83
C MET A 201 -4.65 15.52 -6.18
N GLY A 202 -4.55 15.48 -4.85
CA GLY A 202 -3.76 16.43 -4.06
C GLY A 202 -4.47 17.76 -3.76
N THR A 203 -5.67 18.00 -4.32
CA THR A 203 -6.46 19.20 -3.99
C THR A 203 -6.95 19.12 -2.55
N SER A 204 -6.72 20.18 -1.76
CA SER A 204 -7.26 20.24 -0.40
C SER A 204 -8.77 20.50 -0.42
N MET A 205 -9.56 19.59 0.15
CA MET A 205 -11.00 19.73 0.24
C MET A 205 -11.41 20.97 1.04
N ALA A 206 -10.79 21.22 2.18
CA ALA A 206 -11.07 22.37 3.03
C ALA A 206 -10.78 23.73 2.36
N LYS A 207 -9.80 23.77 1.44
CA LYS A 207 -9.50 24.99 0.65
C LYS A 207 -10.46 25.18 -0.51
N THR A 208 -11.05 24.12 -1.00
CA THR A 208 -12.01 24.17 -2.12
C THR A 208 -13.40 24.53 -1.62
N ASP A 209 -13.80 23.99 -0.47
CA ASP A 209 -15.07 24.28 0.17
C ASP A 209 -14.86 24.37 1.69
N ALA A 210 -14.99 25.57 2.22
CA ALA A 210 -14.79 25.83 3.65
C ALA A 210 -15.80 25.07 4.54
N SER A 211 -16.96 24.66 4.01
CA SER A 211 -17.92 23.85 4.75
C SER A 211 -17.41 22.44 5.06
N LEU A 212 -16.38 21.97 4.33
CA LEU A 212 -15.75 20.67 4.51
C LEU A 212 -14.55 20.72 5.50
N GLN A 213 -14.19 21.89 6.02
CA GLN A 213 -13.11 22.00 7.00
C GLN A 213 -13.34 21.13 8.24
N PRO A 214 -14.55 21.07 8.86
CA PRO A 214 -14.77 20.18 10.00
C PRO A 214 -14.56 18.70 9.67
N VAL A 215 -14.86 18.29 8.42
CA VAL A 215 -14.60 16.92 7.94
C VAL A 215 -13.10 16.66 7.91
N ALA A 216 -12.32 17.58 7.35
CA ALA A 216 -10.86 17.45 7.27
C ALA A 216 -10.22 17.40 8.68
N GLU A 217 -10.73 18.16 9.63
CA GLU A 217 -10.25 18.15 11.02
C GLU A 217 -10.56 16.82 11.74
N GLU A 218 -11.77 16.26 11.55
CA GLU A 218 -12.12 14.93 12.08
C GLU A 218 -11.26 13.81 11.49
N LEU A 219 -10.97 13.88 10.18
CA LEU A 219 -10.08 12.94 9.51
C LEU A 219 -8.65 12.99 10.08
N GLY A 220 -8.12 14.20 10.26
CA GLY A 220 -6.78 14.42 10.85
C GLY A 220 -6.67 13.90 12.29
N ASN A 221 -7.79 13.86 13.02
CA ASN A 221 -7.85 13.32 14.39
C ASN A 221 -8.01 11.77 14.42
N GLY A 222 -8.05 11.12 13.26
CA GLY A 222 -8.19 9.65 13.17
C GLY A 222 -9.56 9.13 13.59
N THR A 223 -10.58 9.99 13.59
CA THR A 223 -11.95 9.60 13.96
C THR A 223 -12.55 8.76 12.83
N SER A 224 -12.89 7.50 13.11
CA SER A 224 -13.69 6.68 12.23
C SER A 224 -15.16 6.79 12.66
N GLY A 225 -16.00 7.28 11.78
CA GLY A 225 -17.43 7.41 12.08
C GLY A 225 -18.18 8.08 10.94
N SER A 226 -19.54 8.03 11.01
CA SER A 226 -20.38 8.78 10.11
C SER A 226 -20.77 10.11 10.77
N SER A 227 -20.32 11.22 10.19
CA SER A 227 -20.80 12.54 10.59
C SER A 227 -21.74 13.08 9.52
N LEU A 228 -22.92 13.56 9.93
CA LEU A 228 -23.83 14.28 9.05
C LEU A 228 -23.54 15.77 9.24
N PHE A 229 -23.06 16.41 8.18
CA PHE A 229 -22.92 17.85 8.10
C PHE A 229 -24.13 18.42 7.34
N SER A 230 -24.80 19.37 7.91
CA SER A 230 -25.94 20.09 7.31
C SER A 230 -25.50 21.43 6.76
#